data_d9708dbc7fed20024b80fb05efc29903
#
_entry.id   d9708dbc7fed20024b80fb05efc29903
#
_cell.length_a   1.000
_cell.length_b   1.000
_cell.length_c   1.000
_cell.angle_alpha   90.00
_cell.angle_beta   90.00
_cell.angle_gamma   90.00
#
_symmetry.space_group_name_H-M   'P 1'
#
loop_
_entity.id
_entity.type
_entity.pdbx_description
1 polymer ?
#
loop_
_entity_poly.entity_id
_entity_poly.type
_entity_poly.pdbx_seq_one_letter_code
_entity_poly.pdbx_strand_id
1 'polypeptide(L)'
;MSGDTVLDLGAAPGGWSQYAATRVGVAGRVFAIDILPIAPIKGVVIVQGDVATESLSRELELRLKNEPVGLVLSDMAPNLTGIKAADQANSLGLARVALSVALKMLGPNGRFMVKVFEGEGTDDFRREITSSFGKVVVR
;
A
#
# COMPACT_ATOMS: atom_id res chain seq x y z
N MET A 1 8.82 -13.60 2.99
CA MET A 1 9.29 -12.24 2.63
C MET A 1 10.60 -12.23 1.86
N SER A 2 11.49 -13.15 2.09
CA SER A 2 12.77 -13.19 1.34
C SER A 2 12.54 -13.31 -0.16
N GLY A 3 13.11 -12.40 -0.94
CA GLY A 3 12.95 -12.37 -2.40
C GLY A 3 11.67 -11.71 -2.91
N ASP A 4 10.76 -11.31 -2.02
CA ASP A 4 9.50 -10.67 -2.42
C ASP A 4 9.69 -9.26 -2.95
N THR A 5 8.73 -8.83 -3.77
CA THR A 5 8.56 -7.43 -4.15
C THR A 5 7.46 -6.85 -3.27
N VAL A 6 7.76 -5.72 -2.63
CA VAL A 6 6.86 -5.04 -1.70
C VAL A 6 6.54 -3.64 -2.23
N LEU A 7 5.27 -3.27 -2.20
CA LEU A 7 4.83 -1.89 -2.41
C LEU A 7 4.40 -1.31 -1.06
N ASP A 8 4.98 -0.19 -0.68
CA ASP A 8 4.63 0.54 0.54
C ASP A 8 3.96 1.86 0.15
N LEU A 9 2.64 1.90 0.28
CA LEU A 9 1.82 3.05 -0.10
C LEU A 9 1.64 4.00 1.08
N GLY A 10 1.95 5.27 0.88
CA GLY A 10 1.98 6.24 1.96
C GLY A 10 3.22 6.04 2.83
N ALA A 11 4.37 5.84 2.20
CA ALA A 11 5.55 5.33 2.87
C ALA A 11 6.32 6.35 3.72
N ALA A 12 6.14 7.65 3.48
CA ALA A 12 6.91 8.66 4.20
C ALA A 12 6.65 8.57 5.72
N PRO A 13 7.67 8.73 6.56
CA PRO A 13 9.06 9.04 6.24
C PRO A 13 9.92 7.85 5.77
N GLY A 14 9.43 6.61 5.81
CA GLY A 14 10.12 5.47 5.23
C GLY A 14 10.46 4.33 6.19
N GLY A 15 9.98 4.37 7.42
CA GLY A 15 10.31 3.34 8.43
C GLY A 15 9.86 1.93 8.02
N TRP A 16 8.65 1.79 7.48
CA TRP A 16 8.14 0.51 7.00
C TRP A 16 8.93 -0.01 5.81
N SER A 17 9.26 0.88 4.86
CA SER A 17 10.08 0.53 3.71
C SER A 17 11.48 0.08 4.10
N GLN A 18 12.09 0.75 5.07
CA GLN A 18 13.40 0.37 5.60
C GLN A 18 13.35 -1.04 6.21
N TYR A 19 12.34 -1.30 7.03
CA TYR A 19 12.15 -2.62 7.63
C TYR A 19 11.92 -3.68 6.56
N ALA A 20 11.03 -3.41 5.61
CA ALA A 20 10.74 -4.35 4.53
C ALA A 20 11.99 -4.69 3.72
N ALA A 21 12.85 -3.70 3.44
CA ALA A 21 14.09 -3.93 2.71
C ALA A 21 15.01 -4.93 3.41
N THR A 22 15.06 -4.88 4.75
CA THR A 22 15.84 -5.86 5.50
C THR A 22 15.24 -7.26 5.43
N ARG A 23 13.92 -7.37 5.32
CA ARG A 23 13.21 -8.66 5.29
C ARG A 23 13.27 -9.33 3.93
N VAL A 24 13.19 -8.58 2.84
CA VAL A 24 13.22 -9.17 1.50
C VAL A 24 14.63 -9.49 1.03
N GLY A 25 15.65 -8.85 1.59
CA GLY A 25 17.05 -9.08 1.24
C GLY A 25 17.42 -8.59 -0.16
N VAL A 26 18.62 -9.00 -0.61
CA VAL A 26 19.17 -8.53 -1.89
C VAL A 26 18.41 -9.05 -3.11
N ALA A 27 17.71 -10.16 -2.98
CA ALA A 27 16.91 -10.73 -4.08
C ALA A 27 15.52 -10.10 -4.18
N GLY A 28 15.08 -9.39 -3.15
CA GLY A 28 13.80 -8.72 -3.13
C GLY A 28 13.89 -7.25 -3.55
N ARG A 29 12.73 -6.63 -3.71
CA ARG A 29 12.64 -5.20 -4.03
C ARG A 29 11.57 -4.55 -3.18
N VAL A 30 11.82 -3.30 -2.77
CA VAL A 30 10.84 -2.48 -2.06
C VAL A 30 10.66 -1.17 -2.82
N PHE A 31 9.42 -0.84 -3.11
CA PHE A 31 9.03 0.43 -3.70
C PHE A 31 8.28 1.24 -2.64
N ALA A 32 8.83 2.40 -2.30
CA ALA A 32 8.20 3.34 -1.38
C ALA A 32 7.50 4.44 -2.17
N ILE A 33 6.21 4.57 -2.02
CA ILE A 33 5.39 5.49 -2.80
C ILE A 33 4.71 6.47 -1.85
N ASP A 34 4.89 7.76 -2.08
CA ASP A 34 4.23 8.82 -1.32
C ASP A 34 4.15 10.10 -2.15
N ILE A 35 3.14 10.91 -1.86
CA ILE A 35 3.03 12.26 -2.39
C ILE A 35 4.17 13.12 -1.82
N LEU A 36 4.51 12.89 -0.56
CA LEU A 36 5.58 13.59 0.14
C LEU A 36 6.95 13.02 -0.27
N PRO A 37 8.00 13.84 -0.27
CA PRO A 37 9.35 13.36 -0.54
C PRO A 37 9.83 12.44 0.58
N ILE A 38 10.59 11.43 0.19
CA ILE A 38 11.23 10.49 1.13
C ILE A 38 12.73 10.58 0.92
N ALA A 39 13.48 10.71 2.01
CA ALA A 39 14.94 10.68 1.95
C ALA A 39 15.42 9.30 1.44
N PRO A 40 16.52 9.24 0.69
CA PRO A 40 17.02 7.97 0.17
C PRO A 40 17.20 6.91 1.26
N ILE A 41 16.75 5.69 0.97
CA ILE A 41 16.84 4.55 1.86
C ILE A 41 17.53 3.43 1.09
N LYS A 42 18.54 2.83 1.69
CA LYS A 42 19.29 1.73 1.07
C LYS A 42 18.36 0.56 0.77
N GLY A 43 18.39 0.06 -0.45
CA GLY A 43 17.57 -1.07 -0.88
C GLY A 43 16.13 -0.75 -1.21
N VAL A 44 15.75 0.53 -1.24
CA VAL A 44 14.40 0.99 -1.51
C VAL A 44 14.38 1.87 -2.75
N VAL A 45 13.46 1.60 -3.68
CA VAL A 45 13.17 2.47 -4.82
C VAL A 45 12.08 3.43 -4.39
N ILE A 46 12.37 4.72 -4.45
CA ILE A 46 11.42 5.76 -4.05
C ILE A 46 10.72 6.29 -5.28
N VAL A 47 9.39 6.29 -5.25
CA VAL A 47 8.54 6.84 -6.31
C VAL A 47 7.66 7.90 -5.68
N GLN A 48 7.95 9.16 -5.96
CA GLN A 48 7.14 10.26 -5.46
C GLN A 48 5.96 10.51 -6.38
N GLY A 49 4.77 10.51 -5.83
CA GLY A 49 3.55 10.77 -6.57
C GLY A 49 2.30 10.26 -5.86
N ASP A 50 1.17 10.52 -6.48
CA ASP A 50 -0.14 10.12 -5.97
C ASP A 50 -0.54 8.78 -6.60
N VAL A 51 -0.62 7.74 -5.79
CA VAL A 51 -0.96 6.39 -6.23
C VAL A 51 -2.38 6.29 -6.81
N ALA A 52 -3.24 7.25 -6.50
CA ALA A 52 -4.59 7.31 -7.06
C ALA A 52 -4.59 7.73 -8.54
N THR A 53 -3.48 8.26 -9.05
CA THR A 53 -3.39 8.71 -10.44
C THR A 53 -3.04 7.57 -11.38
N GLU A 54 -3.57 7.63 -12.59
CA GLU A 54 -3.28 6.64 -13.63
C GLU A 54 -1.80 6.70 -14.06
N SER A 55 -1.21 7.89 -14.09
CA SER A 55 0.21 8.05 -14.46
C SER A 55 1.14 7.33 -13.52
N LEU A 56 0.88 7.38 -12.21
CA LEU A 56 1.69 6.65 -11.24
C LEU A 56 1.48 5.14 -11.36
N SER A 57 0.24 4.71 -11.58
CA SER A 57 -0.06 3.30 -11.81
C SER A 57 0.72 2.74 -13.01
N ARG A 58 0.78 3.49 -14.10
CA ARG A 58 1.59 3.11 -15.28
C ARG A 58 3.07 3.08 -14.97
N GLU A 59 3.58 4.05 -14.24
CA GLU A 59 4.98 4.07 -13.84
C GLU A 59 5.35 2.84 -13.02
N LEU A 60 4.50 2.45 -12.07
CA LEU A 60 4.71 1.25 -11.27
C LEU A 60 4.71 -0.01 -12.14
N GLU A 61 3.77 -0.12 -13.07
CA GLU A 61 3.72 -1.25 -14.00
C GLU A 61 5.00 -1.38 -14.82
N LEU A 62 5.52 -0.24 -15.33
CA LEU A 62 6.75 -0.22 -16.09
C LEU A 62 7.95 -0.63 -15.24
N ARG A 63 8.02 -0.18 -14.00
CA ARG A 63 9.11 -0.53 -13.09
C ARG A 63 9.05 -1.98 -12.64
N LEU A 64 7.85 -2.54 -12.47
CA LEU A 64 7.66 -3.93 -12.06
C LEU A 64 7.92 -4.92 -13.19
N LYS A 65 7.80 -4.51 -14.46
CA LYS A 65 8.07 -5.36 -15.63
C LYS A 65 7.31 -6.70 -15.57
N ASN A 66 6.03 -6.63 -15.20
CA ASN A 66 5.15 -7.80 -15.04
C ASN A 66 5.56 -8.76 -13.92
N GLU A 67 6.51 -8.40 -13.07
CA GLU A 67 6.78 -9.20 -11.87
C GLU A 67 5.61 -9.07 -10.89
N PRO A 68 5.13 -10.18 -10.33
CA PRO A 68 4.06 -10.11 -9.33
C PRO A 68 4.58 -9.50 -8.04
N VAL A 69 3.73 -8.71 -7.39
CA VAL A 69 4.01 -8.14 -6.08
C VAL A 69 3.61 -9.15 -5.02
N GLY A 70 4.47 -9.37 -4.03
CA GLY A 70 4.19 -10.30 -2.93
C GLY A 70 3.45 -9.66 -1.77
N LEU A 71 3.62 -8.36 -1.57
CA LEU A 71 3.00 -7.65 -0.47
C LEU A 71 2.71 -6.21 -0.84
N VAL A 72 1.49 -5.76 -0.58
CA VAL A 72 1.11 -4.35 -0.62
C VAL A 72 0.78 -3.91 0.79
N LEU A 73 1.51 -2.91 1.28
CA LEU A 73 1.28 -2.25 2.55
C LEU A 73 0.63 -0.90 2.31
N SER A 74 -0.33 -0.52 3.12
CA SER A 74 -0.90 0.82 3.05
C SER A 74 -1.12 1.39 4.44
N ASP A 75 -0.41 2.47 4.72
CA ASP A 75 -0.59 3.30 5.91
C ASP A 75 -0.87 4.75 5.48
N MET A 76 -1.63 4.90 4.40
CA MET A 76 -2.04 6.23 3.92
C MET A 76 -3.04 6.83 4.89
N ALA A 77 -2.78 8.06 5.32
CA ALA A 77 -3.66 8.78 6.22
C ALA A 77 -4.19 10.04 5.52
N PRO A 78 -5.47 10.38 5.71
CA PRO A 78 -6.00 11.62 5.17
C PRO A 78 -5.49 12.82 5.96
N ASN A 79 -5.55 14.00 5.36
CA ASN A 79 -5.41 15.24 6.10
C ASN A 79 -6.62 15.37 7.02
N LEU A 80 -6.37 15.49 8.33
CA LEU A 80 -7.46 15.53 9.30
C LEU A 80 -8.15 16.89 9.27
N THR A 81 -9.48 16.87 9.18
CA THR A 81 -10.30 18.07 9.18
C THR A 81 -10.83 18.41 10.57
N GLY A 82 -10.78 17.45 11.50
CA GLY A 82 -11.42 17.53 12.80
C GLY A 82 -12.89 17.12 12.77
N ILE A 83 -13.46 16.88 11.60
CA ILE A 83 -14.82 16.37 11.46
C ILE A 83 -14.75 14.86 11.31
N LYS A 84 -15.21 14.15 12.33
CA LYS A 84 -15.04 12.69 12.44
C LYS A 84 -15.58 11.95 11.22
N ALA A 85 -16.78 12.30 10.75
CA ALA A 85 -17.38 11.61 9.61
C ALA A 85 -16.59 11.85 8.31
N ALA A 86 -16.09 13.07 8.09
CA ALA A 86 -15.29 13.38 6.91
C ALA A 86 -13.94 12.66 6.95
N ASP A 87 -13.29 12.63 8.10
CA ASP A 87 -11.99 11.96 8.27
C ASP A 87 -12.13 10.46 8.07
N GLN A 88 -13.22 9.86 8.58
CA GLN A 88 -13.51 8.44 8.39
C GLN A 88 -13.74 8.12 6.90
N ALA A 89 -14.54 8.93 6.20
CA ALA A 89 -14.81 8.72 4.78
C ALA A 89 -13.52 8.86 3.95
N ASN A 90 -12.66 9.82 4.27
CA ASN A 90 -11.39 10.04 3.59
C ASN A 90 -10.43 8.87 3.84
N SER A 91 -10.37 8.35 5.06
CA SER A 91 -9.57 7.18 5.40
C SER A 91 -9.99 5.96 4.58
N LEU A 92 -11.30 5.70 4.48
CA LEU A 92 -11.83 4.59 3.69
C LEU A 92 -11.57 4.79 2.19
N GLY A 93 -11.65 6.03 1.70
CA GLY A 93 -11.32 6.35 0.31
C GLY A 93 -9.89 5.96 -0.04
N LEU A 94 -8.94 6.32 0.82
CA LEU A 94 -7.53 5.94 0.64
C LEU A 94 -7.33 4.43 0.74
N ALA A 95 -8.02 3.76 1.65
CA ALA A 95 -7.97 2.31 1.79
C ALA A 95 -8.48 1.60 0.53
N ARG A 96 -9.53 2.14 -0.12
CA ARG A 96 -10.05 1.60 -1.38
C ARG A 96 -9.08 1.80 -2.54
N VAL A 97 -8.38 2.93 -2.57
CA VAL A 97 -7.28 3.12 -3.54
C VAL A 97 -6.21 2.05 -3.36
N ALA A 98 -5.81 1.80 -2.12
CA ALA A 98 -4.83 0.76 -1.82
C ALA A 98 -5.33 -0.63 -2.24
N LEU A 99 -6.59 -0.95 -1.98
CA LEU A 99 -7.20 -2.21 -2.41
C LEU A 99 -7.16 -2.35 -3.93
N SER A 100 -7.47 -1.30 -4.68
CA SER A 100 -7.40 -1.32 -6.14
C SER A 100 -6.00 -1.64 -6.63
N VAL A 101 -4.98 -1.04 -6.02
CA VAL A 101 -3.58 -1.32 -6.35
C VAL A 101 -3.25 -2.78 -6.04
N ALA A 102 -3.67 -3.26 -4.88
CA ALA A 102 -3.43 -4.65 -4.48
C ALA A 102 -4.05 -5.65 -5.44
N LEU A 103 -5.30 -5.44 -5.84
CA LEU A 103 -6.00 -6.33 -6.76
C LEU A 103 -5.35 -6.35 -8.15
N LYS A 104 -4.75 -5.23 -8.56
CA LYS A 104 -4.09 -5.12 -9.86
C LYS A 104 -2.68 -5.71 -9.86
N MET A 105 -1.94 -5.53 -8.77
CA MET A 105 -0.49 -5.78 -8.73
C MET A 105 -0.09 -7.06 -8.03
N LEU A 106 -0.88 -7.55 -7.07
CA LEU A 106 -0.52 -8.75 -6.31
C LEU A 106 -0.55 -10.00 -7.19
N GLY A 107 0.47 -10.83 -7.02
CA GLY A 107 0.51 -12.16 -7.61
C GLY A 107 -0.28 -13.18 -6.78
N PRO A 108 -0.29 -14.45 -7.23
CA PRO A 108 -0.88 -15.55 -6.44
C PRO A 108 -0.24 -15.62 -5.07
N ASN A 109 -1.03 -15.87 -4.04
CA ASN A 109 -0.58 -15.91 -2.64
C ASN A 109 -0.03 -14.57 -2.13
N GLY A 110 -0.27 -13.48 -2.84
CA GLY A 110 0.10 -12.15 -2.40
C GLY A 110 -0.70 -11.74 -1.16
N ARG A 111 -0.12 -10.83 -0.40
CA ARG A 111 -0.68 -10.33 0.86
C ARG A 111 -0.98 -8.85 0.74
N PHE A 112 -2.05 -8.44 1.41
CA PHE A 112 -2.43 -7.04 1.50
C PHE A 112 -2.62 -6.66 2.96
N MET A 113 -1.93 -5.60 3.39
CA MET A 113 -2.08 -5.04 4.73
C MET A 113 -2.46 -3.58 4.61
N VAL A 114 -3.58 -3.21 5.20
CA VAL A 114 -4.11 -1.86 5.13
C VAL A 114 -4.56 -1.41 6.51
N LYS A 115 -4.24 -0.15 6.82
CA LYS A 115 -4.69 0.50 8.05
C LYS A 115 -5.88 1.39 7.72
N VAL A 116 -6.93 1.29 8.51
CA VAL A 116 -8.13 2.12 8.39
C VAL A 116 -8.54 2.63 9.76
N PHE A 117 -9.20 3.78 9.81
CA PHE A 117 -9.85 4.22 11.04
C PHE A 117 -11.09 3.38 11.27
N GLU A 118 -11.24 2.82 12.46
CA GLU A 118 -12.44 2.06 12.81
C GLU A 118 -13.63 3.01 12.94
N GLY A 119 -14.76 2.65 12.34
CA GLY A 119 -15.94 3.47 12.36
C GLY A 119 -16.93 3.12 11.25
N GLU A 120 -17.76 4.09 10.86
CA GLU A 120 -18.76 3.91 9.83
C GLU A 120 -18.12 3.51 8.49
N GLY A 121 -18.65 2.47 7.86
CA GLY A 121 -18.18 1.96 6.58
C GLY A 121 -17.07 0.93 6.69
N THR A 122 -16.47 0.71 7.85
CA THR A 122 -15.40 -0.26 8.02
C THR A 122 -15.86 -1.69 7.75
N ASP A 123 -17.07 -2.04 8.18
CA ASP A 123 -17.61 -3.38 7.94
C ASP A 123 -17.85 -3.64 6.46
N ASP A 124 -18.32 -2.65 5.71
CA ASP A 124 -18.49 -2.76 4.26
C ASP A 124 -17.15 -2.96 3.57
N PHE A 125 -16.15 -2.20 3.98
CA PHE A 125 -14.81 -2.33 3.44
C PHE A 125 -14.21 -3.71 3.75
N ARG A 126 -14.43 -4.23 4.95
CA ARG A 126 -14.00 -5.57 5.32
C ARG A 126 -14.64 -6.63 4.43
N ARG A 127 -15.92 -6.48 4.09
CA ARG A 127 -16.60 -7.37 3.16
C ARG A 127 -16.00 -7.31 1.75
N GLU A 128 -15.65 -6.12 1.28
CA GLU A 128 -14.97 -5.94 -0.01
C GLU A 128 -13.64 -6.71 -0.04
N ILE A 129 -12.85 -6.59 1.02
CA ILE A 129 -11.59 -7.33 1.13
C ILE A 129 -11.83 -8.83 1.17
N THR A 130 -12.79 -9.29 1.97
CA THR A 130 -13.09 -10.70 2.14
C THR A 130 -13.52 -11.35 0.82
N SER A 131 -14.22 -10.61 -0.03
CA SER A 131 -14.62 -11.13 -1.34
C SER A 131 -13.45 -11.35 -2.29
N SER A 132 -12.33 -10.71 -2.05
CA SER A 132 -11.16 -10.75 -2.93
C SER A 132 -10.01 -11.60 -2.40
N PHE A 133 -9.97 -11.87 -1.11
CA PHE A 133 -8.89 -12.61 -0.44
C PHE A 133 -9.44 -13.85 0.27
N GLY A 134 -8.66 -14.92 0.24
CA GLY A 134 -9.07 -16.19 0.84
C GLY A 134 -9.09 -16.17 2.37
N LYS A 135 -8.29 -15.29 2.99
CA LYS A 135 -8.25 -15.16 4.45
C LYS A 135 -8.05 -13.71 4.84
N VAL A 136 -8.87 -13.23 5.76
CA VAL A 136 -8.79 -11.87 6.31
C VAL A 136 -8.68 -11.94 7.82
N VAL A 137 -7.70 -11.21 8.37
CA VAL A 137 -7.48 -11.11 9.81
C VAL A 137 -7.48 -9.63 10.18
N VAL A 138 -8.21 -9.30 11.25
CA VAL A 138 -8.25 -7.94 11.80
C VAL A 138 -7.41 -7.89 13.06
N ARG A 139 -6.57 -6.87 13.14
CA ARG A 139 -5.68 -6.68 14.29
C ARG A 139 -5.79 -5.28 14.86
#